data_3cddbf524ca7ed0ac048b2bab51d1904
#
_entry.id   3cddbf524ca7ed0ac048b2bab51d1904
#
_cell.length_a   1.000
_cell.length_b   1.000
_cell.length_c   1.000
_cell.angle_alpha   90.00
_cell.angle_beta   90.00
_cell.angle_gamma   90.00
#
_symmetry.space_group_name_H-M   'P 1'
#
loop_
_entity.id
_entity.type
_entity.pdbx_description
1 polymer ?
#
loop_
_entity_poly.entity_id
_entity_poly.type
_entity_poly.pdbx_seq_one_letter_code
_entity_poly.pdbx_strand_id
1 'polypeptide(L)'
;MTLKNPFKYFKTSPEIIRLAVMYYIRYPLSFRQVEDILHERGVDICHETVRFWVERFGAKFAKEIRKNRAGHHSNWQWHLDEVFVKINGERFYLWRAVDHEGEVLECFVTKRRNKAAAKKFLIKTMRKHG
;
A
#
# COMPACT_ATOMS: atom_id res chain seq x y z
N MET A 1 -6.99 6.62 29.70
CA MET A 1 -6.64 5.35 29.08
C MET A 1 -6.16 5.57 27.66
N THR A 2 -4.87 5.38 27.47
CA THR A 2 -4.29 5.58 26.15
C THR A 2 -4.58 4.36 25.26
N LEU A 3 -5.18 4.62 24.11
CA LEU A 3 -5.37 3.58 23.11
C LEU A 3 -4.00 3.06 22.66
N LYS A 4 -3.78 1.78 22.83
CA LYS A 4 -2.53 1.16 22.36
C LYS A 4 -2.47 1.24 20.83
N ASN A 5 -1.45 1.92 20.32
CA ASN A 5 -1.14 1.90 18.90
C ASN A 5 -0.63 0.50 18.54
N PRO A 6 -1.34 -0.30 17.74
CA PRO A 6 -0.91 -1.67 17.41
C PRO A 6 0.39 -1.70 16.59
N PHE A 7 0.82 -0.56 16.05
CA PHE A 7 2.01 -0.44 15.22
C PHE A 7 3.22 0.16 15.93
N LYS A 8 3.08 0.46 17.24
CA LYS A 8 4.09 1.19 18.02
C LYS A 8 5.51 0.62 17.93
N TYR A 9 5.62 -0.71 17.91
CA TYR A 9 6.92 -1.38 17.91
C TYR A 9 7.34 -1.89 16.52
N PHE A 10 6.59 -1.57 15.49
CA PHE A 10 6.93 -1.97 14.13
C PHE A 10 7.86 -0.95 13.49
N LYS A 11 8.90 -1.45 12.83
CA LYS A 11 9.86 -0.61 12.10
C LYS A 11 9.35 -0.15 10.75
N THR A 12 8.18 -0.64 10.34
CA THR A 12 7.54 -0.30 9.09
C THR A 12 6.21 0.40 9.36
N SER A 13 5.95 1.45 8.61
CA SER A 13 4.75 2.28 8.76
C SER A 13 3.46 1.53 8.48
N PRO A 14 2.35 1.88 9.17
CA PRO A 14 1.04 1.24 8.96
C PRO A 14 0.57 1.28 7.51
N GLU A 15 0.89 2.33 6.76
CA GLU A 15 0.52 2.49 5.36
C GLU A 15 1.08 1.37 4.50
N ILE A 16 2.33 0.97 4.76
CA ILE A 16 3.00 -0.12 4.03
C ILE A 16 2.42 -1.47 4.46
N ILE A 17 2.21 -1.66 5.76
CA ILE A 17 1.62 -2.90 6.29
C ILE A 17 0.22 -3.10 5.70
N ARG A 18 -0.59 -2.05 5.71
CA ARG A 18 -1.95 -2.09 5.15
C ARG A 18 -1.94 -2.40 3.65
N LEU A 19 -0.98 -1.82 2.92
CA LEU A 19 -0.82 -2.07 1.50
C LEU A 19 -0.53 -3.55 1.19
N ALA A 20 0.41 -4.15 1.91
CA ALA A 20 0.76 -5.56 1.73
C ALA A 20 -0.43 -6.48 2.05
N VAL A 21 -1.12 -6.22 3.15
CA VAL A 21 -2.30 -6.99 3.57
C VAL A 21 -3.43 -6.83 2.55
N MET A 22 -3.62 -5.61 2.02
CA MET A 22 -4.63 -5.32 1.01
C MET A 22 -4.40 -6.15 -0.26
N TYR A 23 -3.19 -6.23 -0.77
CA TYR A 23 -2.88 -7.04 -1.94
C TYR A 23 -3.25 -8.51 -1.74
N TYR A 24 -2.93 -9.05 -0.59
CA TYR A 24 -3.24 -10.44 -0.28
C TYR A 24 -4.74 -10.69 -0.18
N ILE A 25 -5.48 -9.78 0.46
CA ILE A 25 -6.92 -9.93 0.69
C ILE A 25 -7.74 -9.67 -0.59
N ARG A 26 -7.39 -8.64 -1.36
CA ARG A 26 -8.18 -8.24 -2.55
C ARG A 26 -7.97 -9.18 -3.74
N TYR A 27 -6.82 -9.80 -3.85
CA TYR A 27 -6.44 -10.58 -5.03
C TYR A 27 -6.04 -12.00 -4.63
N PRO A 28 -6.24 -12.99 -5.51
CA PRO A 28 -5.86 -14.38 -5.20
C PRO A 28 -4.35 -14.59 -5.35
N LEU A 29 -3.58 -13.94 -4.49
CA LEU A 29 -2.12 -13.93 -4.54
C LEU A 29 -1.55 -14.79 -3.41
N SER A 30 -0.39 -15.40 -3.67
CA SER A 30 0.44 -15.97 -2.61
C SER A 30 1.24 -14.88 -1.91
N PHE A 31 1.81 -15.20 -0.75
CA PHE A 31 2.69 -14.26 -0.05
C PHE A 31 3.90 -13.89 -0.90
N ARG A 32 4.44 -14.81 -1.68
CA ARG A 32 5.56 -14.56 -2.58
C ARG A 32 5.18 -13.63 -3.73
N GLN A 33 3.97 -13.77 -4.25
CA GLN A 33 3.47 -12.88 -5.29
C GLN A 33 3.29 -11.46 -4.74
N VAL A 34 2.82 -11.31 -3.51
CA VAL A 34 2.75 -10.01 -2.86
C VAL A 34 4.15 -9.42 -2.68
N GLU A 35 5.13 -10.22 -2.27
CA GLU A 35 6.54 -9.80 -2.19
C GLU A 35 7.02 -9.24 -3.53
N ASP A 36 6.76 -9.96 -4.62
CA ASP A 36 7.17 -9.53 -5.96
C ASP A 36 6.53 -8.21 -6.37
N ILE A 37 5.23 -8.05 -6.11
CA ILE A 37 4.51 -6.82 -6.40
C ILE A 37 5.09 -5.64 -5.61
N LEU A 38 5.37 -5.85 -4.34
CA LEU A 38 5.96 -4.82 -3.48
C LEU A 38 7.37 -4.44 -3.95
N HIS A 39 8.19 -5.42 -4.33
CA HIS A 39 9.55 -5.17 -4.85
C HIS A 39 9.52 -4.33 -6.13
N GLU A 40 8.58 -4.59 -7.03
CA GLU A 40 8.40 -3.78 -8.24
C GLU A 40 8.09 -2.31 -7.92
N ARG A 41 7.48 -2.07 -6.76
CA ARG A 41 7.07 -0.74 -6.30
C ARG A 41 8.07 -0.09 -5.34
N GLY A 42 9.25 -0.69 -5.21
CA GLY A 42 10.31 -0.15 -4.36
C GLY A 42 10.18 -0.48 -2.88
N VAL A 43 9.31 -1.42 -2.54
CA VAL A 43 9.11 -1.86 -1.15
C VAL A 43 9.85 -3.18 -0.92
N ASP A 44 10.94 -3.12 -0.17
CA ASP A 44 11.79 -4.29 0.11
C ASP A 44 11.30 -5.02 1.37
N ILE A 45 10.26 -5.83 1.19
CA ILE A 45 9.65 -6.63 2.26
C ILE A 45 9.56 -8.07 1.78
N CYS A 46 10.01 -9.02 2.60
CA CYS A 46 9.97 -10.44 2.24
C CYS A 46 8.59 -11.07 2.54
N HIS A 47 8.32 -12.20 1.87
CA HIS A 47 7.02 -12.89 1.99
C HIS A 47 6.72 -13.38 3.41
N GLU A 48 7.74 -13.73 4.19
CA GLU A 48 7.56 -14.11 5.59
C GLU A 48 7.01 -12.95 6.42
N THR A 49 7.47 -11.74 6.16
CA THR A 49 6.98 -10.54 6.80
C THR A 49 5.52 -10.25 6.38
N VAL A 50 5.21 -10.40 5.10
CA VAL A 50 3.84 -10.26 4.59
C VAL A 50 2.91 -11.24 5.30
N ARG A 51 3.33 -12.50 5.41
CA ARG A 51 2.59 -13.54 6.12
C ARG A 51 2.30 -13.15 7.57
N PHE A 52 3.32 -12.66 8.27
CA PHE A 52 3.19 -12.20 9.65
C PHE A 52 2.16 -11.07 9.77
N TRP A 53 2.22 -10.09 8.86
CA TRP A 53 1.27 -8.98 8.87
C TRP A 53 -0.16 -9.42 8.56
N VAL A 54 -0.34 -10.35 7.62
CA VAL A 54 -1.67 -10.89 7.29
C VAL A 54 -2.26 -11.63 8.50
N GLU A 55 -1.47 -12.43 9.17
CA GLU A 55 -1.91 -13.17 10.35
C GLU A 55 -2.29 -12.25 11.49
N ARG A 56 -1.54 -11.15 11.67
CA ARG A 56 -1.76 -10.23 12.79
C ARG A 56 -2.84 -9.19 12.50
N PHE A 57 -2.90 -8.66 11.29
CA PHE A 57 -3.76 -7.53 10.95
C PHE A 57 -4.85 -7.87 9.92
N GLY A 58 -4.84 -9.07 9.35
CA GLY A 58 -5.72 -9.41 8.22
C GLY A 58 -7.20 -9.22 8.52
N ALA A 59 -7.66 -9.73 9.65
CA ALA A 59 -9.07 -9.63 10.03
C ALA A 59 -9.53 -8.17 10.19
N LYS A 60 -8.67 -7.32 10.75
CA LYS A 60 -8.96 -5.90 10.95
C LYS A 60 -9.07 -5.16 9.62
N PHE A 61 -8.10 -5.36 8.73
CA PHE A 61 -8.08 -4.67 7.44
C PHE A 61 -9.10 -5.24 6.45
N ALA A 62 -9.46 -6.51 6.57
CA ALA A 62 -10.44 -7.14 5.69
C ALA A 62 -11.78 -6.41 5.71
N LYS A 63 -12.24 -6.01 6.88
CA LYS A 63 -13.49 -5.26 7.03
C LYS A 63 -13.43 -3.92 6.31
N GLU A 64 -12.34 -3.17 6.49
CA GLU A 64 -12.15 -1.87 5.86
C GLU A 64 -12.09 -1.98 4.33
N ILE A 65 -11.35 -2.97 3.84
CA ILE A 65 -11.14 -3.19 2.41
C ILE A 65 -12.47 -3.56 1.72
N ARG A 66 -13.27 -4.44 2.34
CA ARG A 66 -14.57 -4.84 1.82
C ARG A 66 -15.55 -3.66 1.79
N LYS A 67 -15.53 -2.81 2.82
CA LYS A 67 -16.38 -1.64 2.91
C LYS A 67 -16.08 -0.65 1.78
N ASN A 68 -14.81 -0.41 1.49
CA ASN A 68 -14.40 0.50 0.43
C ASN A 68 -14.71 -0.04 -0.97
N ARG A 69 -14.75 -1.37 -1.13
CA ARG A 69 -15.02 -2.01 -2.41
C ARG A 69 -16.46 -1.84 -2.89
N ALA A 70 -17.41 -1.65 -1.98
CA ALA A 70 -18.83 -1.56 -2.30
C ALA A 70 -19.23 -0.26 -3.03
N GLY A 71 -18.37 0.76 -3.04
CA GLY A 71 -18.64 2.07 -3.66
C GLY A 71 -17.91 2.34 -4.96
N HIS A 72 -17.47 1.32 -5.67
CA HIS A 72 -16.69 1.51 -6.89
C HIS A 72 -17.51 2.10 -8.02
N HIS A 73 -17.21 3.34 -8.36
CA HIS A 73 -17.74 4.02 -9.54
C HIS A 73 -16.62 4.18 -10.58
N SER A 74 -17.01 4.08 -11.84
CA SER A 74 -16.08 4.13 -12.98
C SER A 74 -15.54 5.53 -13.32
N ASN A 75 -15.92 6.57 -12.59
CA ASN A 75 -15.44 7.93 -12.83
C ASN A 75 -14.08 8.17 -12.21
N TRP A 76 -13.14 8.38 -13.08
CA TRP A 76 -11.74 8.49 -12.80
C TRP A 76 -11.31 9.91 -12.43
N GLN A 77 -11.45 10.29 -11.19
CA GLN A 77 -10.74 11.46 -10.68
C GLN A 77 -9.77 10.97 -9.62
N TRP A 78 -8.51 11.16 -9.87
CA TRP A 78 -7.47 10.80 -8.92
C TRP A 78 -6.43 11.91 -8.82
N HIS A 79 -5.75 11.95 -7.71
CA HIS A 79 -4.65 12.88 -7.49
C HIS A 79 -3.46 12.15 -6.90
N LEU A 80 -2.28 12.73 -7.06
CA LEU A 80 -1.05 12.21 -6.51
C LEU A 80 -0.88 12.70 -5.08
N ASP A 81 -0.69 11.77 -4.16
CA ASP A 81 -0.47 12.01 -2.75
C ASP A 81 0.93 11.54 -2.37
N GLU A 82 1.58 12.24 -1.45
CA GLU A 82 2.92 11.94 -0.98
C GLU A 82 2.89 11.77 0.53
N VAL A 83 3.38 10.64 1.02
CA VAL A 83 3.42 10.34 2.46
C VAL A 83 4.83 9.88 2.82
N PHE A 84 5.35 10.37 3.95
CA PHE A 84 6.57 9.83 4.53
C PHE A 84 6.25 8.51 5.22
N VAL A 85 7.02 7.47 4.92
CA VAL A 85 6.87 6.16 5.55
C VAL A 85 8.22 5.64 6.00
N LYS A 86 8.18 4.68 6.93
CA LYS A 86 9.34 3.89 7.31
C LYS A 86 9.18 2.49 6.79
N ILE A 87 10.25 1.93 6.26
CA ILE A 87 10.35 0.53 5.85
C ILE A 87 11.62 -0.01 6.47
N ASN A 88 11.48 -0.99 7.36
CA ASN A 88 12.61 -1.56 8.12
C ASN A 88 13.47 -0.49 8.83
N GLY A 89 12.80 0.54 9.36
CA GLY A 89 13.45 1.63 10.08
C GLY A 89 14.01 2.74 9.22
N GLU A 90 14.02 2.61 7.90
CA GLU A 90 14.50 3.63 6.97
C GLU A 90 13.35 4.48 6.44
N ARG A 91 13.61 5.76 6.18
CA ARG A 91 12.61 6.69 5.69
C ARG A 91 12.56 6.69 4.16
N PHE A 92 11.33 6.65 3.64
CA PHE A 92 11.04 6.67 2.21
C PHE A 92 9.87 7.61 1.94
N TYR A 93 9.69 7.93 0.66
CA TYR A 93 8.50 8.60 0.15
C TYR A 93 7.58 7.58 -0.46
N LEU A 94 6.35 7.50 0.02
CA LEU A 94 5.30 6.70 -0.59
C LEU A 94 4.45 7.62 -1.45
N TRP A 95 4.48 7.39 -2.75
CA TRP A 95 3.68 8.12 -3.73
C TRP A 95 2.45 7.29 -4.03
N ARG A 96 1.28 7.89 -3.89
CA ARG A 96 0.02 7.20 -4.09
C ARG A 96 -0.83 7.92 -5.12
N ALA A 97 -1.46 7.17 -6.01
CA ALA A 97 -2.57 7.65 -6.82
C ALA A 97 -3.84 7.33 -6.03
N VAL A 98 -4.51 8.36 -5.57
CA VAL A 98 -5.68 8.25 -4.68
C VAL A 98 -6.89 8.81 -5.40
N ASP A 99 -8.01 8.07 -5.40
CA ASP A 99 -9.23 8.54 -6.01
C ASP A 99 -9.99 9.52 -5.11
N HIS A 100 -11.11 10.03 -5.59
CA HIS A 100 -11.92 11.00 -4.85
C HIS A 100 -12.55 10.44 -3.57
N GLU A 101 -12.59 9.12 -3.43
CA GLU A 101 -13.10 8.45 -2.22
C GLU A 101 -12.00 8.09 -1.23
N GLY A 102 -10.74 8.44 -1.56
CA GLY A 102 -9.60 8.15 -0.71
C GLY A 102 -9.02 6.75 -0.89
N GLU A 103 -9.46 6.00 -1.89
CA GLU A 103 -8.93 4.67 -2.17
C GLU A 103 -7.61 4.77 -2.94
N VAL A 104 -6.62 3.99 -2.52
CA VAL A 104 -5.33 3.93 -3.19
C VAL A 104 -5.44 3.04 -4.43
N LEU A 105 -5.29 3.63 -5.60
CA LEU A 105 -5.37 2.92 -6.87
C LEU A 105 -4.03 2.28 -7.23
N GLU A 106 -2.95 2.98 -6.96
CA GLU A 106 -1.60 2.51 -7.21
C GLU A 106 -0.61 3.26 -6.33
N CYS A 107 0.58 2.71 -6.14
CA CYS A 107 1.61 3.34 -5.33
C CYS A 107 3.00 3.02 -5.84
N PHE A 108 3.96 3.86 -5.42
CA PHE A 108 5.37 3.67 -5.72
C PHE A 108 6.20 4.29 -4.60
N VAL A 109 7.29 3.63 -4.20
CA VAL A 109 8.16 4.10 -3.11
C VAL A 109 9.50 4.53 -3.68
N THR A 110 9.95 5.72 -3.26
CA THR A 110 11.28 6.23 -3.61
C THR A 110 12.02 6.67 -2.36
N LYS A 111 13.33 6.57 -2.38
CA LYS A 111 14.17 7.04 -1.28
C LYS A 111 14.36 8.55 -1.32
N ARG A 112 14.40 9.13 -2.53
CA ARG A 112 14.53 10.57 -2.77
C ARG A 112 13.23 11.12 -3.35
N ARG A 113 12.97 12.39 -3.10
CA ARG A 113 11.78 13.07 -3.60
C ARG A 113 11.88 13.29 -5.12
N ASN A 114 11.46 12.29 -5.87
CA ASN A 114 11.41 12.33 -7.33
C ASN A 114 9.97 12.25 -7.82
N LYS A 115 9.26 13.36 -7.70
CA LYS A 115 7.84 13.46 -8.06
C LYS A 115 7.57 13.10 -9.52
N ALA A 116 8.44 13.54 -10.43
CA ALA A 116 8.27 13.30 -11.86
C ALA A 116 8.34 11.82 -12.21
N ALA A 117 9.32 11.09 -11.66
CA ALA A 117 9.47 9.65 -11.90
C ALA A 117 8.32 8.85 -11.28
N ALA A 118 7.91 9.21 -10.07
CA ALA A 118 6.78 8.57 -9.39
C ALA A 118 5.48 8.76 -10.18
N LYS A 119 5.20 9.96 -10.62
CA LYS A 119 4.01 10.27 -11.42
C LYS A 119 3.99 9.48 -12.72
N LYS A 120 5.11 9.42 -13.41
CA LYS A 120 5.25 8.67 -14.66
C LYS A 120 4.99 7.17 -14.47
N PHE A 121 5.55 6.60 -13.41
CA PHE A 121 5.32 5.20 -13.06
C PHE A 121 3.84 4.92 -12.75
N LEU A 122 3.23 5.76 -11.94
CA LEU A 122 1.83 5.59 -11.54
C LEU A 122 0.88 5.67 -12.73
N ILE A 123 1.09 6.65 -13.62
CA ILE A 123 0.27 6.78 -14.84
C ILE A 123 0.41 5.54 -15.73
N LYS A 124 1.63 5.08 -15.93
CA LYS A 124 1.90 3.89 -16.75
C LYS A 124 1.21 2.65 -16.18
N THR A 125 1.31 2.45 -14.87
CA THR A 125 0.70 1.31 -14.20
C THR A 125 -0.83 1.38 -14.26
N MET A 126 -1.40 2.55 -14.07
CA MET A 126 -2.85 2.74 -14.14
C MET A 126 -3.39 2.49 -15.54
N ARG A 127 -2.68 2.91 -16.58
CA ARG A 127 -3.07 2.63 -17.98
C ARG A 127 -3.06 1.14 -18.29
N LYS A 128 -2.11 0.40 -17.70
CA LYS A 128 -1.99 -1.04 -17.90
C LYS A 128 -3.14 -1.81 -17.25
N HIS A 129 -3.65 -1.33 -16.13
CA HIS A 129 -4.69 -2.00 -15.34
C HIS A 129 -6.07 -1.35 -15.47
N GLY A 130 -6.13 -0.18 -16.07
CA GLY A 130 -7.37 0.54 -16.27
C GLY A 130 -8.07 0.12 -17.52
#